data_8fc8b7038c22f9235be9cdea006a7077
#
_entry.id   8fc8b7038c22f9235be9cdea006a7077
#
_cell.length_a   1.000
_cell.length_b   1.000
_cell.length_c   1.000
_cell.angle_alpha   90.00
_cell.angle_beta   90.00
_cell.angle_gamma   90.00
#
_symmetry.space_group_name_H-M   'P 1'
#
loop_
_entity.id
_entity.type
_entity.pdbx_description
1 polymer ?
#
loop_
_entity_poly.entity_id
_entity_poly.type
_entity_poly.pdbx_seq_one_letter_code
_entity_poly.pdbx_strand_id
1 'polypeptide(L)'
;MSLYFELHRVNPEQRLIRRAAEVIRTGGVIAYPTDSCYALGCHIGDKDALERVRRIRQADRHHHFTLMCRDLTEIGRFARIDTWQFRLLKAGTPGPYTFLLPATRETPRRLQHDRRRTIGIRVPDHVVPRQLLAELGEPIMTSTLILPGDDAPLNEGREIAERLSNALDLVLDGGPCGLEPTTVVDLAVQPPAVLRVGKGDLGRLGLASVSGPEPATRSPWLKAHCPATLYCPPVRALQRPLSDA
;
A
#
# COMPACT_ATOMS: atom_id res chain seq x y z
N MET A 1 9.69 -19.96 -12.95
CA MET A 1 10.41 -18.75 -13.43
C MET A 1 9.34 -17.68 -13.68
N SER A 2 9.40 -16.53 -13.01
CA SER A 2 8.43 -15.44 -13.17
C SER A 2 8.55 -14.80 -14.55
N LEU A 3 7.42 -14.35 -15.10
CA LEU A 3 7.42 -13.46 -16.25
C LEU A 3 7.98 -12.10 -15.84
N TYR A 4 8.63 -11.40 -16.76
CA TYR A 4 9.17 -10.06 -16.55
C TYR A 4 8.76 -9.17 -17.71
N PHE A 5 8.03 -8.07 -17.41
CA PHE A 5 7.60 -7.10 -18.40
C PHE A 5 8.19 -5.74 -18.06
N GLU A 6 9.03 -5.23 -18.91
CA GLU A 6 9.50 -3.86 -18.86
C GLU A 6 8.45 -2.97 -19.50
N LEU A 7 7.97 -1.98 -18.74
CA LEU A 7 6.90 -1.07 -19.15
C LEU A 7 7.44 0.34 -19.38
N HIS A 8 6.91 1.00 -20.38
CA HIS A 8 7.18 2.42 -20.52
C HIS A 8 6.59 3.21 -19.35
N ARG A 9 7.42 4.00 -18.66
CA ARG A 9 7.09 4.66 -17.37
C ARG A 9 5.87 5.58 -17.41
N VAL A 10 5.66 6.26 -18.53
CA VAL A 10 4.59 7.26 -18.71
C VAL A 10 3.41 6.69 -19.47
N ASN A 11 3.67 5.81 -20.44
CA ASN A 11 2.63 5.21 -21.29
C ASN A 11 2.83 3.69 -21.39
N PRO A 12 2.48 2.93 -20.34
CA PRO A 12 2.61 1.48 -20.34
C PRO A 12 1.85 0.85 -21.51
N GLU A 13 2.44 -0.18 -22.08
CA GLU A 13 1.85 -0.91 -23.20
C GLU A 13 0.60 -1.66 -22.77
N GLN A 14 -0.54 -1.30 -23.33
CA GLN A 14 -1.85 -1.86 -22.98
C GLN A 14 -1.89 -3.39 -23.13
N ARG A 15 -1.14 -3.95 -24.09
CA ARG A 15 -1.03 -5.40 -24.27
C ARG A 15 -0.41 -6.08 -23.04
N LEU A 16 0.63 -5.47 -22.42
CA LEU A 16 1.30 -6.01 -21.25
C LEU A 16 0.43 -5.85 -20.00
N ILE A 17 -0.27 -4.72 -19.87
CA ILE A 17 -1.24 -4.50 -18.79
C ILE A 17 -2.37 -5.54 -18.85
N ARG A 18 -2.92 -5.81 -20.05
CA ARG A 18 -3.94 -6.83 -20.24
C ARG A 18 -3.44 -8.23 -19.85
N ARG A 19 -2.21 -8.55 -20.24
CA ARG A 19 -1.59 -9.82 -19.85
C ARG A 19 -1.40 -9.94 -18.34
N ALA A 20 -1.00 -8.85 -17.67
CA ALA A 20 -0.87 -8.79 -16.22
C ALA A 20 -2.23 -8.98 -15.50
N ALA A 21 -3.28 -8.34 -16.01
CA ALA A 21 -4.63 -8.55 -15.50
C ALA A 21 -5.08 -10.01 -15.63
N GLU A 22 -4.74 -10.68 -16.72
CA GLU A 22 -5.04 -12.10 -16.91
C GLU A 22 -4.29 -12.98 -15.90
N VAL A 23 -3.01 -12.70 -15.62
CA VAL A 23 -2.24 -13.39 -14.58
C VAL A 23 -2.93 -13.26 -13.23
N ILE A 24 -3.42 -12.07 -12.85
CA ILE A 24 -4.16 -11.87 -11.60
C ILE A 24 -5.48 -12.67 -11.60
N ARG A 25 -6.27 -12.62 -12.68
CA ARG A 25 -7.56 -13.34 -12.79
C ARG A 25 -7.41 -14.85 -12.66
N THR A 26 -6.26 -15.38 -13.07
CA THR A 26 -5.95 -16.81 -13.00
C THR A 26 -5.25 -17.23 -11.71
N GLY A 27 -5.26 -16.38 -10.67
CA GLY A 27 -4.69 -16.68 -9.35
C GLY A 27 -3.19 -16.40 -9.21
N GLY A 28 -2.61 -15.63 -10.14
CA GLY A 28 -1.21 -15.24 -10.07
C GLY A 28 -0.95 -14.15 -9.04
N VAL A 29 0.28 -14.18 -8.52
CA VAL A 29 0.85 -13.12 -7.66
C VAL A 29 1.84 -12.31 -8.48
N ILE A 30 1.65 -11.00 -8.50
CA ILE A 30 2.50 -10.08 -9.25
C ILE A 30 3.21 -9.06 -8.36
N ALA A 31 4.35 -8.55 -8.83
CA ALA A 31 4.96 -7.33 -8.30
C ALA A 31 4.79 -6.19 -9.30
N TYR A 32 4.48 -4.99 -8.82
CA TYR A 32 4.25 -3.82 -9.66
C TYR A 32 4.60 -2.51 -8.95
N PRO A 33 5.00 -1.46 -9.72
CA PRO A 33 5.34 -0.17 -9.16
C PRO A 33 4.10 0.60 -8.71
N THR A 34 4.25 1.44 -7.68
CA THR A 34 3.22 2.36 -7.22
C THR A 34 3.78 3.76 -7.00
N ASP A 35 2.92 4.70 -6.62
CA ASP A 35 3.28 6.05 -6.21
C ASP A 35 4.09 6.12 -4.89
N SER A 36 4.25 5.01 -4.17
CA SER A 36 5.06 4.91 -2.94
C SER A 36 6.25 3.97 -3.13
N CYS A 37 6.01 2.66 -3.19
CA CYS A 37 7.01 1.61 -3.34
C CYS A 37 6.46 0.53 -4.27
N TYR A 38 7.30 -0.44 -4.67
CA TYR A 38 6.78 -1.66 -5.28
C TYR A 38 5.84 -2.39 -4.33
N ALA A 39 4.82 -3.00 -4.89
CA ALA A 39 3.83 -3.76 -4.15
C ALA A 39 3.65 -5.15 -4.74
N LEU A 40 3.29 -6.09 -3.89
CA LEU A 40 2.73 -7.39 -4.27
C LEU A 40 1.23 -7.23 -4.48
N GLY A 41 0.67 -7.92 -5.47
CA GLY A 41 -0.77 -7.93 -5.70
C GLY A 41 -1.28 -9.26 -6.18
N CYS A 42 -2.53 -9.57 -5.83
CA CYS A 42 -3.27 -10.70 -6.31
C CYS A 42 -4.77 -10.42 -6.31
N HIS A 43 -5.56 -11.33 -6.88
CA HIS A 43 -7.01 -11.27 -6.89
C HIS A 43 -7.60 -11.29 -5.47
N ILE A 44 -8.61 -10.44 -5.20
CA ILE A 44 -9.22 -10.32 -3.86
C ILE A 44 -9.93 -11.61 -3.42
N GLY A 45 -10.43 -12.38 -4.37
CA GLY A 45 -11.14 -13.63 -4.18
C GLY A 45 -10.23 -14.83 -3.91
N ASP A 46 -8.96 -14.77 -4.28
CA ASP A 46 -8.07 -15.91 -4.29
C ASP A 46 -7.38 -16.13 -2.94
N LYS A 47 -7.70 -17.26 -2.30
CA LYS A 47 -7.12 -17.63 -1.00
C LYS A 47 -5.67 -18.10 -1.15
N ASP A 48 -5.37 -18.84 -2.19
CA ASP A 48 -4.04 -19.45 -2.36
C ASP A 48 -3.01 -18.40 -2.77
N ALA A 49 -3.39 -17.46 -3.65
CA ALA A 49 -2.58 -16.30 -3.97
C ALA A 49 -2.31 -15.42 -2.74
N LEU A 50 -3.32 -15.21 -1.88
CA LEU A 50 -3.16 -14.50 -0.62
C LEU A 50 -2.14 -15.17 0.31
N GLU A 51 -2.22 -16.49 0.46
CA GLU A 51 -1.27 -17.25 1.29
C GLU A 51 0.15 -17.26 0.68
N ARG A 52 0.28 -17.19 -0.64
CA ARG A 52 1.58 -16.98 -1.31
C ARG A 52 2.16 -15.62 -0.94
N VAL A 53 1.37 -14.54 -1.00
CA VAL A 53 1.81 -13.21 -0.58
C VAL A 53 2.23 -13.20 0.89
N ARG A 54 1.49 -13.86 1.78
CA ARG A 54 1.86 -14.02 3.20
C ARG A 54 3.21 -14.70 3.37
N ARG A 55 3.46 -15.79 2.62
CA ARG A 55 4.75 -16.51 2.65
C ARG A 55 5.91 -15.65 2.18
N ILE A 56 5.74 -14.92 1.07
CA ILE A 56 6.78 -14.01 0.54
C ILE A 56 7.13 -12.96 1.60
N ARG A 57 6.12 -12.40 2.26
CA ARG A 57 6.29 -11.38 3.28
C ARG A 57 6.68 -11.92 4.66
N GLN A 58 6.60 -13.24 4.88
CA GLN A 58 6.61 -13.87 6.21
C GLN A 58 5.68 -13.14 7.21
N ALA A 59 4.58 -12.63 6.68
CA ALA A 59 3.61 -11.91 7.47
C ALA A 59 2.84 -12.87 8.38
N ASP A 60 2.64 -12.46 9.64
CA ASP A 60 1.85 -13.22 10.57
C ASP A 60 0.36 -13.32 10.11
N ARG A 61 -0.42 -14.17 10.78
CA ARG A 61 -1.84 -14.36 10.44
C ARG A 61 -2.70 -13.11 10.67
N HIS A 62 -2.19 -12.14 11.42
CA HIS A 62 -2.85 -10.88 11.74
C HIS A 62 -2.43 -9.75 10.80
N HIS A 63 -1.56 -10.03 9.82
CA HIS A 63 -1.19 -9.05 8.81
C HIS A 63 -2.40 -8.66 7.97
N HIS A 64 -2.77 -7.37 8.05
CA HIS A 64 -3.90 -6.83 7.30
C HIS A 64 -3.43 -6.35 5.94
N PHE A 65 -4.04 -6.91 4.92
CA PHE A 65 -3.83 -6.47 3.55
C PHE A 65 -4.66 -5.23 3.24
N THR A 66 -4.24 -4.53 2.21
CA THR A 66 -4.93 -3.34 1.73
C THR A 66 -5.61 -3.66 0.40
N LEU A 67 -6.82 -3.14 0.19
CA LEU A 67 -7.44 -3.12 -1.12
C LEU A 67 -6.98 -1.87 -1.87
N MET A 68 -6.44 -2.07 -3.06
CA MET A 68 -6.17 -1.01 -4.02
C MET A 68 -7.39 -0.88 -4.92
N CYS A 69 -8.05 0.26 -4.82
CA CYS A 69 -9.27 0.59 -5.57
C CYS A 69 -8.97 1.58 -6.69
N ARG A 70 -9.80 1.57 -7.72
CA ARG A 70 -9.70 2.46 -8.87
C ARG A 70 -10.07 3.90 -8.51
N ASP A 71 -11.12 4.07 -7.72
CA ASP A 71 -11.71 5.36 -7.39
C ASP A 71 -12.53 5.33 -6.08
N LEU A 72 -13.08 6.48 -5.69
CA LEU A 72 -13.92 6.62 -4.50
C LEU A 72 -15.24 5.83 -4.59
N THR A 73 -15.78 5.63 -5.80
CA THR A 73 -17.01 4.87 -6.01
C THR A 73 -16.77 3.40 -5.67
N GLU A 74 -15.64 2.86 -6.13
CA GLU A 74 -15.26 1.48 -5.82
C GLU A 74 -14.98 1.28 -4.33
N ILE A 75 -14.38 2.27 -3.64
CA ILE A 75 -14.20 2.24 -2.19
C ILE A 75 -15.55 2.04 -1.47
N GLY A 76 -16.61 2.76 -1.90
CA GLY A 76 -17.95 2.68 -1.30
C GLY A 76 -18.59 1.29 -1.37
N ARG A 77 -18.14 0.40 -2.26
CA ARG A 77 -18.56 -1.01 -2.29
C ARG A 77 -17.97 -1.82 -1.15
N PHE A 78 -16.71 -1.56 -0.81
CA PHE A 78 -15.94 -2.37 0.15
C PHE A 78 -15.83 -1.77 1.55
N ALA A 79 -16.07 -0.46 1.70
CA ALA A 79 -16.05 0.22 2.99
C ALA A 79 -17.29 1.09 3.20
N ARG A 80 -17.69 1.23 4.47
CA ARG A 80 -18.69 2.21 4.87
C ARG A 80 -18.00 3.55 5.07
N ILE A 81 -18.61 4.61 4.52
CA ILE A 81 -17.98 5.93 4.48
C ILE A 81 -19.03 6.95 4.95
N ASP A 82 -18.70 7.66 6.02
CA ASP A 82 -19.46 8.81 6.49
C ASP A 82 -19.01 10.10 5.77
N THR A 83 -19.81 11.16 5.86
CA THR A 83 -19.53 12.44 5.19
C THR A 83 -18.17 13.03 5.56
N TRP A 84 -17.75 12.95 6.82
CA TRP A 84 -16.45 13.47 7.25
C TRP A 84 -15.28 12.64 6.73
N GLN A 85 -15.42 11.30 6.70
CA GLN A 85 -14.44 10.39 6.11
C GLN A 85 -14.30 10.64 4.61
N PHE A 86 -15.42 10.84 3.91
CA PHE A 86 -15.42 11.13 2.48
C PHE A 86 -14.61 12.39 2.12
N ARG A 87 -14.67 13.44 2.95
CA ARG A 87 -13.87 14.65 2.75
C ARG A 87 -12.37 14.36 2.81
N LEU A 88 -11.91 13.56 3.78
CA LEU A 88 -10.51 13.16 3.90
C LEU A 88 -10.08 12.24 2.76
N LEU A 89 -10.91 11.26 2.39
CA LEU A 89 -10.67 10.40 1.23
C LEU A 89 -10.52 11.23 -0.04
N LYS A 90 -11.42 12.18 -0.30
CA LYS A 90 -11.36 13.07 -1.47
C LYS A 90 -10.10 13.94 -1.48
N ALA A 91 -9.63 14.39 -0.33
CA ALA A 91 -8.39 15.15 -0.20
C ALA A 91 -7.14 14.30 -0.45
N GLY A 92 -7.13 13.03 -0.01
CA GLY A 92 -5.97 12.15 -0.08
C GLY A 92 -5.95 11.19 -1.28
N THR A 93 -7.00 11.14 -2.12
CA THR A 93 -7.06 10.22 -3.26
C THR A 93 -7.24 10.96 -4.60
N PRO A 94 -6.55 10.51 -5.67
CA PRO A 94 -5.48 9.51 -5.65
C PRO A 94 -4.23 10.02 -4.93
N GLY A 95 -3.46 9.07 -4.32
CA GLY A 95 -2.23 9.46 -3.63
C GLY A 95 -1.66 8.38 -2.70
N PRO A 96 -0.50 8.68 -2.09
CA PRO A 96 0.27 7.71 -1.29
C PRO A 96 -0.28 7.56 0.14
N TYR A 97 -1.58 7.34 0.26
CA TYR A 97 -2.26 7.12 1.53
C TYR A 97 -2.90 5.74 1.59
N THR A 98 -3.01 5.20 2.80
CA THR A 98 -3.83 4.04 3.13
C THR A 98 -4.79 4.44 4.24
N PHE A 99 -6.07 4.29 3.99
CA PHE A 99 -7.12 4.62 4.95
C PHE A 99 -7.72 3.35 5.53
N LEU A 100 -7.81 3.25 6.87
CA LEU A 100 -8.54 2.18 7.52
C LEU A 100 -10.00 2.61 7.69
N LEU A 101 -10.91 1.80 7.17
CA LEU A 101 -12.35 2.07 7.15
C LEU A 101 -13.14 0.85 7.64
N PRO A 102 -14.34 1.03 8.20
CA PRO A 102 -15.25 -0.08 8.49
C PRO A 102 -15.59 -0.83 7.20
N ALA A 103 -15.36 -2.15 7.18
CA ALA A 103 -15.62 -2.99 6.02
C ALA A 103 -17.12 -3.20 5.78
N THR A 104 -17.53 -3.35 4.52
CA THR A 104 -18.86 -3.82 4.14
C THR A 104 -18.90 -5.36 4.10
N ARG A 105 -20.07 -5.91 3.76
CA ARG A 105 -20.24 -7.36 3.53
C ARG A 105 -19.56 -7.85 2.24
N GLU A 106 -19.33 -6.95 1.27
CA GLU A 106 -18.64 -7.24 0.01
C GLU A 106 -17.14 -7.50 0.22
N THR A 107 -16.57 -6.98 1.31
CA THR A 107 -15.17 -7.21 1.65
C THR A 107 -14.98 -8.63 2.20
N PRO A 108 -14.14 -9.47 1.56
CA PRO A 108 -13.85 -10.81 2.07
C PRO A 108 -13.36 -10.79 3.52
N ARG A 109 -13.95 -11.64 4.37
CA ARG A 109 -13.63 -11.67 5.82
C ARG A 109 -12.14 -11.85 6.09
N ARG A 110 -11.43 -12.62 5.29
CA ARG A 110 -9.98 -12.87 5.40
C ARG A 110 -9.11 -11.64 5.18
N LEU A 111 -9.66 -10.56 4.59
CA LEU A 111 -8.98 -9.29 4.38
C LEU A 111 -9.31 -8.26 5.46
N GLN A 112 -10.37 -8.51 6.25
CA GLN A 112 -10.79 -7.63 7.33
C GLN A 112 -9.97 -7.87 8.59
N HIS A 113 -9.81 -6.82 9.40
CA HIS A 113 -9.29 -6.94 10.75
C HIS A 113 -10.24 -7.80 11.61
N ASP A 114 -9.74 -8.86 12.25
CA ASP A 114 -10.54 -9.88 12.94
C ASP A 114 -11.53 -9.28 13.95
N ARG A 115 -11.07 -8.34 14.79
CA ARG A 115 -11.89 -7.74 15.86
C ARG A 115 -12.64 -6.49 15.42
N ARG A 116 -11.96 -5.57 14.70
CA ARG A 116 -12.49 -4.24 14.37
C ARG A 116 -13.33 -4.23 13.10
N ARG A 117 -13.29 -5.30 12.29
CA ARG A 117 -13.95 -5.39 10.99
C ARG A 117 -13.62 -4.23 10.06
N THR A 118 -12.38 -3.76 10.13
CA THR A 118 -11.83 -2.71 9.27
C THR A 118 -11.02 -3.31 8.13
N ILE A 119 -10.87 -2.53 7.07
CA ILE A 119 -10.05 -2.85 5.90
C ILE A 119 -9.18 -1.64 5.55
N GLY A 120 -7.95 -1.88 5.16
CA GLY A 120 -7.09 -0.86 4.56
C GLY A 120 -7.48 -0.64 3.10
N ILE A 121 -7.63 0.60 2.69
CA ILE A 121 -7.99 0.96 1.30
C ILE A 121 -7.09 2.08 0.82
N ARG A 122 -6.70 2.03 -0.47
CA ARG A 122 -5.99 3.11 -1.15
C ARG A 122 -6.44 3.26 -2.60
N VAL A 123 -6.29 4.47 -3.15
CA VAL A 123 -6.37 4.75 -4.59
C VAL A 123 -5.00 5.28 -5.03
N PRO A 124 -4.26 4.54 -5.87
CA PRO A 124 -2.89 4.91 -6.23
C PRO A 124 -2.86 6.06 -7.24
N ASP A 125 -1.84 6.91 -7.12
CA ASP A 125 -1.52 7.92 -8.12
C ASP A 125 -0.31 7.49 -8.97
N HIS A 126 -0.46 6.39 -9.68
CA HIS A 126 0.56 5.85 -10.57
C HIS A 126 -0.08 5.17 -11.78
N VAL A 127 0.49 5.40 -12.97
CA VAL A 127 -0.10 4.96 -14.24
C VAL A 127 -0.30 3.45 -14.34
N VAL A 128 0.68 2.65 -13.90
CA VAL A 128 0.63 1.18 -14.00
C VAL A 128 -0.54 0.60 -13.20
N PRO A 129 -0.66 0.79 -11.89
CA PRO A 129 -1.79 0.24 -11.14
C PRO A 129 -3.14 0.84 -11.56
N ARG A 130 -3.20 2.11 -12.01
CA ARG A 130 -4.45 2.69 -12.52
C ARG A 130 -4.93 1.98 -13.78
N GLN A 131 -4.05 1.71 -14.74
CA GLN A 131 -4.40 0.95 -15.95
C GLN A 131 -4.74 -0.51 -15.63
N LEU A 132 -4.00 -1.12 -14.69
CA LEU A 132 -4.25 -2.49 -14.25
C LEU A 132 -5.64 -2.64 -13.60
N LEU A 133 -6.02 -1.72 -12.69
CA LEU A 133 -7.34 -1.68 -12.08
C LEU A 133 -8.46 -1.43 -13.10
N ALA A 134 -8.22 -0.56 -14.09
CA ALA A 134 -9.17 -0.31 -15.18
C ALA A 134 -9.40 -1.56 -16.04
N GLU A 135 -8.32 -2.30 -16.36
CA GLU A 135 -8.40 -3.54 -17.15
C GLU A 135 -9.03 -4.69 -16.37
N LEU A 136 -8.76 -4.80 -15.06
CA LEU A 136 -9.37 -5.82 -14.18
C LEU A 136 -10.85 -5.57 -13.95
N GLY A 137 -11.26 -4.30 -13.80
CA GLY A 137 -12.63 -3.93 -13.43
C GLY A 137 -12.99 -4.21 -11.97
N GLU A 138 -12.01 -4.55 -11.14
CA GLU A 138 -12.16 -4.88 -9.73
C GLU A 138 -10.90 -4.51 -8.93
N PRO A 139 -11.00 -4.36 -7.59
CA PRO A 139 -9.85 -4.01 -6.77
C PRO A 139 -8.84 -5.17 -6.66
N ILE A 140 -7.60 -4.81 -6.37
CA ILE A 140 -6.48 -5.73 -6.16
C ILE A 140 -6.18 -5.78 -4.67
N MET A 141 -6.01 -6.98 -4.12
CA MET A 141 -5.38 -7.14 -2.81
C MET A 141 -3.91 -6.78 -2.95
N THR A 142 -3.43 -5.88 -2.11
CA THR A 142 -2.07 -5.34 -2.20
C THR A 142 -1.32 -5.35 -0.88
N SER A 143 -0.01 -5.52 -0.94
CA SER A 143 0.91 -5.38 0.19
C SER A 143 2.21 -4.76 -0.29
N THR A 144 2.83 -3.86 0.49
CA THR A 144 4.16 -3.30 0.18
C THR A 144 5.17 -4.44 0.05
N LEU A 145 6.05 -4.38 -0.95
CA LEU A 145 7.07 -5.39 -1.19
C LEU A 145 8.31 -5.08 -0.34
N ILE A 146 8.29 -5.56 0.91
CA ILE A 146 9.44 -5.60 1.83
C ILE A 146 9.67 -7.07 2.15
N LEU A 147 10.87 -7.58 1.98
CA LEU A 147 11.20 -8.95 2.34
C LEU A 147 11.62 -9.05 3.80
N PRO A 148 11.51 -10.23 4.40
CA PRO A 148 11.99 -10.46 5.76
C PRO A 148 13.48 -10.18 5.86
N GLY A 149 13.86 -9.38 6.88
CA GLY A 149 15.26 -8.96 7.08
C GLY A 149 15.70 -7.75 6.27
N ASP A 150 14.89 -7.26 5.33
CA ASP A 150 15.18 -6.00 4.64
C ASP A 150 14.65 -4.81 5.45
N ASP A 151 15.45 -3.75 5.54
CA ASP A 151 15.10 -2.50 6.25
C ASP A 151 14.22 -1.58 5.39
N ALA A 152 14.18 -1.79 4.08
CA ALA A 152 13.45 -0.97 3.11
C ALA A 152 12.73 -1.82 2.05
N PRO A 153 11.68 -1.27 1.41
CA PRO A 153 11.04 -1.92 0.28
C PRO A 153 12.02 -2.08 -0.89
N LEU A 154 11.89 -3.19 -1.63
CA LEU A 154 12.54 -3.32 -2.93
C LEU A 154 11.99 -2.25 -3.89
N ASN A 155 12.85 -1.65 -4.70
CA ASN A 155 12.49 -0.54 -5.58
C ASN A 155 12.90 -0.70 -7.04
N GLU A 156 13.53 -1.80 -7.40
CA GLU A 156 13.95 -2.10 -8.77
C GLU A 156 13.35 -3.42 -9.26
N GLY A 157 12.72 -3.38 -10.45
CA GLY A 157 12.03 -4.53 -11.00
C GLY A 157 12.95 -5.72 -11.29
N ARG A 158 14.21 -5.48 -11.70
CA ARG A 158 15.21 -6.55 -11.96
C ARG A 158 15.59 -7.26 -10.66
N GLU A 159 15.92 -6.53 -9.62
CA GLU A 159 16.23 -7.10 -8.30
C GLU A 159 15.06 -7.95 -7.78
N ILE A 160 13.83 -7.43 -7.92
CA ILE A 160 12.62 -8.17 -7.54
C ILE A 160 12.50 -9.48 -8.32
N ALA A 161 12.71 -9.44 -9.64
CA ALA A 161 12.64 -10.63 -10.49
C ALA A 161 13.69 -11.67 -10.13
N GLU A 162 14.92 -11.25 -9.81
CA GLU A 162 16.01 -12.12 -9.39
C GLU A 162 15.73 -12.76 -8.02
N ARG A 163 15.38 -11.95 -7.02
CA ARG A 163 15.17 -12.42 -5.64
C ARG A 163 13.89 -13.27 -5.48
N LEU A 164 12.88 -13.04 -6.32
CA LEU A 164 11.55 -13.67 -6.19
C LEU A 164 11.15 -14.50 -7.41
N SER A 165 12.11 -14.93 -8.23
CA SER A 165 11.89 -15.64 -9.51
C SER A 165 10.96 -16.86 -9.43
N ASN A 166 10.92 -17.56 -8.29
CA ASN A 166 10.10 -18.74 -8.07
C ASN A 166 8.87 -18.46 -7.19
N ALA A 167 8.74 -17.25 -6.66
CA ALA A 167 7.65 -16.89 -5.74
C ALA A 167 6.56 -16.06 -6.42
N LEU A 168 6.91 -15.33 -7.49
CA LEU A 168 6.02 -14.51 -8.30
C LEU A 168 5.71 -15.16 -9.64
N ASP A 169 4.55 -14.83 -10.19
CA ASP A 169 4.17 -15.22 -11.56
C ASP A 169 4.59 -14.16 -12.57
N LEU A 170 4.60 -12.87 -12.14
CA LEU A 170 4.96 -11.75 -13.00
C LEU A 170 5.56 -10.59 -12.20
N VAL A 171 6.56 -9.95 -12.79
CA VAL A 171 7.07 -8.64 -12.37
C VAL A 171 6.78 -7.62 -13.47
N LEU A 172 6.07 -6.55 -13.13
CA LEU A 172 5.90 -5.37 -13.99
C LEU A 172 6.98 -4.35 -13.60
N ASP A 173 7.93 -4.11 -14.47
CA ASP A 173 8.96 -3.11 -14.26
C ASP A 173 8.60 -1.80 -14.94
N GLY A 174 8.14 -0.81 -14.17
CA GLY A 174 7.90 0.56 -14.61
C GLY A 174 9.04 1.51 -14.22
N GLY A 175 10.21 0.98 -13.86
CA GLY A 175 11.36 1.71 -13.33
C GLY A 175 11.36 1.81 -11.81
N PRO A 176 12.40 2.44 -11.23
CA PRO A 176 12.54 2.54 -9.78
C PRO A 176 11.39 3.33 -9.15
N CYS A 177 10.89 2.82 -8.02
CA CYS A 177 9.93 3.48 -7.14
C CYS A 177 10.63 4.19 -5.98
N GLY A 178 9.85 4.91 -5.18
CA GLY A 178 10.32 5.38 -3.87
C GLY A 178 10.53 4.23 -2.88
N LEU A 179 11.19 4.57 -1.77
CA LEU A 179 11.41 3.66 -0.63
C LEU A 179 10.46 3.97 0.53
N GLU A 180 9.77 5.08 0.47
CA GLU A 180 8.90 5.54 1.54
C GLU A 180 7.47 4.96 1.37
N PRO A 181 6.97 4.20 2.36
CA PRO A 181 5.65 3.61 2.30
C PRO A 181 4.54 4.68 2.40
N THR A 182 3.30 4.26 2.22
CA THR A 182 2.13 5.15 2.36
C THR A 182 1.96 5.68 3.78
N THR A 183 1.43 6.91 3.91
CA THR A 183 0.86 7.39 5.17
C THR A 183 -0.41 6.61 5.49
N VAL A 184 -0.53 6.10 6.74
CA VAL A 184 -1.67 5.29 7.18
C VAL A 184 -2.52 6.07 8.17
N VAL A 185 -3.79 6.28 7.82
CA VAL A 185 -4.75 7.01 8.65
C VAL A 185 -5.93 6.11 9.01
N ASP A 186 -6.20 5.97 10.30
CA ASP A 186 -7.37 5.27 10.80
C ASP A 186 -8.58 6.19 10.83
N LEU A 187 -9.50 5.95 9.92
CA LEU A 187 -10.78 6.65 9.82
C LEU A 187 -11.92 5.87 10.47
N ALA A 188 -11.67 4.69 11.03
CA ALA A 188 -12.69 3.94 11.78
C ALA A 188 -12.84 4.44 13.22
N VAL A 189 -12.07 5.44 13.60
CA VAL A 189 -12.14 6.14 14.90
C VAL A 189 -12.34 7.64 14.69
N GLN A 190 -12.91 8.32 15.66
CA GLN A 190 -13.09 9.77 15.65
C GLN A 190 -12.61 10.34 16.99
N PRO A 191 -11.66 11.29 16.97
CA PRO A 191 -11.01 11.89 15.80
C PRO A 191 -10.16 10.88 15.02
N PRO A 192 -9.84 11.15 13.71
CA PRO A 192 -9.00 10.28 12.91
C PRO A 192 -7.60 10.15 13.52
N ALA A 193 -7.03 8.94 13.49
CA ALA A 193 -5.72 8.67 14.05
C ALA A 193 -4.69 8.39 12.96
N VAL A 194 -3.53 9.06 13.01
CA VAL A 194 -2.39 8.78 12.14
C VAL A 194 -1.62 7.61 12.73
N LEU A 195 -1.64 6.46 12.06
CA LEU A 195 -0.95 5.25 12.53
C LEU A 195 0.49 5.15 12.02
N ARG A 196 0.76 5.73 10.87
CA ARG A 196 2.09 5.82 10.28
C ARG A 196 2.18 7.06 9.41
N VAL A 197 3.22 7.86 9.63
CA VAL A 197 3.62 8.90 8.70
C VAL A 197 4.50 8.24 7.63
N GLY A 198 4.20 8.51 6.38
CA GLY A 198 4.94 8.06 5.22
C GLY A 198 4.87 9.13 4.13
N LYS A 199 4.96 8.75 2.87
CA LYS A 199 5.03 9.66 1.72
C LYS A 199 3.84 10.63 1.59
N GLY A 200 2.67 10.30 2.14
CA GLY A 200 1.48 11.17 2.09
C GLY A 200 1.60 12.34 3.08
N ASP A 201 1.49 13.55 2.57
CA ASP A 201 1.52 14.78 3.39
C ASP A 201 0.26 14.92 4.26
N LEU A 202 0.44 15.00 5.58
CA LEU A 202 -0.65 15.21 6.53
C LEU A 202 -1.32 16.59 6.40
N GLY A 203 -0.60 17.60 5.93
CA GLY A 203 -1.14 18.93 5.66
C GLY A 203 -2.25 18.90 4.62
N ARG A 204 -2.11 18.07 3.58
CA ARG A 204 -3.15 17.86 2.56
C ARG A 204 -4.45 17.32 3.13
N LEU A 205 -4.39 16.56 4.22
CA LEU A 205 -5.55 16.02 4.93
C LEU A 205 -6.06 16.94 6.04
N GLY A 206 -5.40 18.08 6.31
CA GLY A 206 -5.72 18.94 7.46
C GLY A 206 -5.38 18.28 8.81
N LEU A 207 -4.50 17.30 8.84
CA LEU A 207 -4.10 16.54 10.03
C LEU A 207 -2.72 16.95 10.58
N ALA A 208 -2.09 17.98 10.03
CA ALA A 208 -0.73 18.42 10.40
C ALA A 208 -0.61 18.88 11.86
N SER A 209 -1.72 19.30 12.49
CA SER A 209 -1.77 19.75 13.89
C SER A 209 -2.18 18.66 14.88
N VAL A 210 -2.51 17.46 14.40
CA VAL A 210 -2.72 16.31 15.27
C VAL A 210 -1.34 15.78 15.64
N SER A 211 -0.73 16.38 16.71
CA SER A 211 0.39 15.73 17.40
C SER A 211 -0.13 14.35 17.79
N GLY A 212 0.32 13.34 17.05
CA GLY A 212 -0.04 11.97 17.35
C GLY A 212 0.32 11.66 18.81
N PRO A 213 -0.40 10.79 19.49
CA PRO A 213 0.11 10.23 20.73
C PRO A 213 1.51 9.70 20.41
N GLU A 214 2.45 9.89 21.32
CA GLU A 214 3.76 9.20 21.32
C GLU A 214 3.57 7.81 20.73
N PRO A 215 4.43 7.34 19.81
CA PRO A 215 4.20 6.09 19.10
C PRO A 215 3.84 5.04 20.14
N ALA A 216 2.58 4.66 20.15
CA ALA A 216 2.06 3.67 21.08
C ALA A 216 2.84 2.40 20.77
N THR A 217 3.85 2.12 21.61
CA THR A 217 4.83 1.03 21.51
C THR A 217 4.17 -0.37 21.49
N ARG A 218 2.86 -0.44 21.36
CA ARG A 218 2.10 -1.71 21.40
C ARG A 218 0.85 -1.77 20.52
N SER A 219 0.75 -1.05 19.40
CA SER A 219 -0.30 -1.38 18.46
C SER A 219 0.10 -2.64 17.67
N PRO A 220 -0.71 -3.71 17.66
CA PRO A 220 -0.44 -4.91 16.85
C PRO A 220 -0.26 -4.58 15.36
N TRP A 221 -0.79 -3.45 14.93
CA TRP A 221 -0.73 -2.93 13.56
C TRP A 221 0.68 -2.45 13.17
N LEU A 222 1.40 -1.78 14.08
CA LEU A 222 2.78 -1.32 13.84
C LEU A 222 3.75 -2.50 13.74
N LYS A 223 3.54 -3.57 14.53
CA LYS A 223 4.39 -4.77 14.45
C LYS A 223 4.25 -5.53 13.14
N ALA A 224 3.12 -5.41 12.45
CA ALA A 224 2.85 -6.10 11.19
C ALA A 224 3.35 -5.33 9.95
N HIS A 225 3.69 -4.04 10.07
CA HIS A 225 4.00 -3.17 8.93
C HIS A 225 5.38 -2.50 8.99
N CYS A 226 6.07 -2.59 10.14
CA CYS A 226 7.43 -2.07 10.28
C CYS A 226 8.24 -3.05 11.13
N PRO A 227 9.37 -3.57 10.67
CA PRO A 227 10.34 -4.18 11.57
C PRO A 227 10.84 -3.12 12.55
N ALA A 228 11.14 -3.52 13.78
CA ALA A 228 11.35 -2.70 14.98
C ALA A 228 12.62 -1.80 14.96
N THR A 229 13.21 -1.48 13.80
CA THR A 229 14.53 -0.82 13.69
C THR A 229 14.58 0.46 12.88
N LEU A 230 13.45 1.03 12.45
CA LEU A 230 13.51 2.39 11.92
C LEU A 230 13.32 3.44 13.03
N TYR A 231 14.35 3.56 13.87
CA TYR A 231 14.58 4.74 14.71
C TYR A 231 15.01 5.88 13.78
N CYS A 232 14.11 6.77 13.47
CA CYS A 232 14.44 8.04 12.82
C CYS A 232 15.07 8.94 13.91
N PRO A 233 16.36 9.27 13.84
CA PRO A 233 16.93 10.22 14.81
C PRO A 233 16.27 11.59 14.61
N PRO A 234 16.11 12.38 15.70
CA PRO A 234 15.54 13.71 15.59
C PRO A 234 16.44 14.58 14.72
N VAL A 235 15.83 15.28 13.77
CA VAL A 235 16.50 16.30 12.95
C VAL A 235 17.03 17.35 13.90
N ARG A 236 18.35 17.38 14.13
CA ARG A 236 19.03 18.47 14.82
C ARG A 236 18.86 19.73 13.97
N ALA A 237 18.11 20.66 14.48
CA ALA A 237 18.09 22.03 13.99
C ALA A 237 19.54 22.55 14.00
N LEU A 238 20.09 22.80 12.82
CA LEU A 238 21.33 23.55 12.65
C LEU A 238 21.03 25.00 12.98
N GLN A 239 21.14 25.37 14.26
CA GLN A 239 21.32 26.73 14.67
C GLN A 239 22.74 27.17 14.24
N ARG A 240 22.84 27.99 13.21
CA ARG A 240 24.07 28.74 12.91
C ARG A 240 24.17 29.88 13.95
N PRO A 241 25.30 30.05 14.63
CA PRO A 241 25.55 31.26 15.40
C PRO A 241 25.81 32.40 14.44
N LEU A 242 25.08 33.49 14.62
CA LEU A 242 25.46 34.80 14.12
C LEU A 242 26.71 35.20 14.91
N SER A 243 27.86 35.33 14.25
CA SER A 243 29.04 35.99 14.78
C SER A 243 28.99 37.45 14.34
N ASP A 244 28.95 38.32 15.33
CA ASP A 244 29.26 39.76 15.20
C ASP A 244 30.69 39.96 14.68
N ALA A 245 30.84 40.80 13.64
CA ALA A 245 31.90 41.75 13.43
C ALA A 245 31.57 42.63 12.21
#